data_32f371b5423c06e6f89150d8303b22b9
#
_entry.id   32f371b5423c06e6f89150d8303b22b9
#
_cell.length_a   1.000
_cell.length_b   1.000
_cell.length_c   1.000
_cell.angle_alpha   90.00
_cell.angle_beta   90.00
_cell.angle_gamma   90.00
#
_symmetry.space_group_name_H-M   'P 1'
#
loop_
_entity.id
_entity.type
_entity.pdbx_description
1 polymer ?
#
loop_
_entity_poly.entity_id
_entity_poly.type
_entity_poly.pdbx_seq_one_letter_code
_entity_poly.pdbx_strand_id
1 'polypeptide(L)' 'MASSEHVVLNVPTISCNHCKRAIETAVAGMEGVQGVDVEVDAKSVSVEFDPDEISLTAIKVAIVEEGYPVAGEHIFGR' A
#
# COMPACT_ATOMS: atom_id res chain seq x y z
N MET A 1 9.87 14.19 15.79
CA MET A 1 9.07 14.55 14.65
C MET A 1 8.78 13.36 13.79
N ALA A 2 7.54 13.12 13.49
CA ALA A 2 7.20 12.00 12.65
C ALA A 2 7.62 12.27 11.23
N SER A 3 8.27 11.32 10.59
CA SER A 3 8.53 11.39 9.19
C SER A 3 7.58 10.44 8.49
N SER A 4 7.09 10.82 7.34
CA SER A 4 6.27 9.92 6.58
C SER A 4 6.85 9.75 5.19
N GLU A 5 6.72 8.57 4.65
CA GLU A 5 7.13 8.29 3.29
C GLU A 5 5.90 7.94 2.49
N HIS A 6 5.95 8.28 1.22
CA HIS A 6 4.86 8.00 0.30
C HIS A 6 5.37 7.03 -0.77
N VAL A 7 4.69 5.92 -0.93
CA VAL A 7 5.07 4.93 -1.93
C VAL A 7 3.84 4.59 -2.77
N VAL A 8 4.07 4.34 -4.04
CA VAL A 8 3.03 3.83 -4.93
C VAL A 8 3.45 2.45 -5.38
N LEU A 9 2.58 1.48 -5.14
CA LEU A 9 2.84 0.09 -5.46
C LEU A 9 1.99 -0.28 -6.67
N ASN A 10 2.61 -0.95 -7.63
CA ASN A 10 1.91 -1.41 -8.80
C ASN A 10 1.37 -2.81 -8.54
N VAL A 11 0.03 -2.94 -8.56
CA VAL A 11 -0.64 -4.19 -8.28
C VAL A 11 -1.56 -4.51 -9.46
N PRO A 12 -1.02 -5.15 -10.50
CA PRO A 12 -1.76 -5.28 -11.76
C PRO A 12 -3.00 -6.16 -11.69
N THR A 13 -3.15 -6.94 -10.63
CA THR A 13 -4.33 -7.79 -10.47
C THR A 13 -5.53 -7.05 -9.89
N ILE A 14 -5.39 -5.80 -9.47
CA ILE A 14 -6.53 -5.02 -9.04
C ILE A 14 -7.47 -4.83 -10.23
N SER A 15 -8.72 -5.24 -10.08
CA SER A 15 -9.65 -5.15 -11.19
C SER A 15 -11.04 -4.69 -10.80
N CYS A 16 -11.33 -4.50 -9.51
CA CYS A 16 -12.66 -4.07 -9.10
C CYS A 16 -12.60 -3.43 -7.72
N ASN A 17 -13.73 -2.86 -7.30
CA ASN A 17 -13.81 -2.20 -6.00
C ASN A 17 -13.64 -3.17 -4.85
N HIS A 18 -13.95 -4.43 -5.06
CA HIS A 18 -13.76 -5.43 -4.02
C HIS A 18 -12.28 -5.59 -3.67
N CYS A 19 -11.44 -5.63 -4.69
CA CYS A 19 -9.99 -5.68 -4.50
C CYS A 19 -9.51 -4.43 -3.77
N LYS A 20 -10.04 -3.29 -4.16
CA LYS A 20 -9.69 -2.03 -3.53
C LYS A 20 -9.95 -2.08 -2.03
N ARG A 21 -11.15 -2.53 -1.64
CA ARG A 21 -11.52 -2.57 -0.24
C ARG A 21 -10.70 -3.56 0.55
N ALA A 22 -10.38 -4.70 -0.05
CA ALA A 22 -9.56 -5.71 0.62
C ALA A 22 -8.18 -5.15 0.94
N ILE A 23 -7.57 -4.50 -0.03
CA ILE A 23 -6.24 -3.92 0.16
C ILE A 23 -6.29 -2.77 1.15
N GLU A 24 -7.27 -1.89 1.02
CA GLU A 24 -7.40 -0.76 1.93
C GLU A 24 -7.55 -1.23 3.37
N THR A 25 -8.39 -2.23 3.59
CA THR A 25 -8.62 -2.73 4.93
C THR A 25 -7.36 -3.37 5.50
N ALA A 26 -6.66 -4.15 4.69
CA ALA A 26 -5.46 -4.83 5.17
C ALA A 26 -4.35 -3.83 5.51
N VAL A 27 -4.14 -2.85 4.66
CA VAL A 27 -3.03 -1.90 4.86
C VAL A 27 -3.38 -0.85 5.90
N ALA A 28 -4.60 -0.34 5.87
CA ALA A 28 -4.99 0.70 6.81
C ALA A 28 -5.00 0.22 8.26
N GLY A 29 -5.15 -1.08 8.46
CA GLY A 29 -5.12 -1.65 9.81
C GLY A 29 -3.73 -1.83 10.39
N MET A 30 -2.67 -1.55 9.62
CA MET A 30 -1.32 -1.75 10.11
C MET A 30 -0.85 -0.52 10.87
N GLU A 31 -0.14 -0.77 11.97
CA GLU A 31 0.42 0.34 12.74
C GLU A 31 1.52 1.02 11.94
N GLY A 32 1.56 2.34 11.98
CA GLY A 32 2.53 3.10 11.24
C GLY A 32 2.04 3.57 9.88
N VAL A 33 0.93 3.02 9.40
CA VAL A 33 0.34 3.47 8.14
C VAL A 33 -0.56 4.66 8.44
N GLN A 34 -0.30 5.76 7.75
CA GLN A 34 -1.03 7.02 7.95
C GLN A 34 -2.14 7.19 6.94
N GLY A 35 -2.01 6.58 5.78
CA GLY A 35 -3.04 6.67 4.77
C GLY A 35 -2.81 5.66 3.67
N VAL A 36 -3.89 5.23 3.04
CA VAL A 36 -3.82 4.33 1.89
C VAL A 36 -4.88 4.76 0.89
N ASP A 37 -4.51 4.74 -0.38
CA ASP A 37 -5.42 5.08 -1.44
C ASP A 37 -5.20 4.11 -2.59
N VAL A 38 -6.25 3.44 -3.02
CA VAL A 38 -6.16 2.44 -4.07
C VAL A 38 -6.85 2.98 -5.31
N GLU A 39 -6.12 2.98 -6.44
CA GLU A 39 -6.63 3.43 -7.72
C GLU A 39 -6.85 2.21 -8.61
N VAL A 40 -8.11 1.85 -8.80
CA VAL A 40 -8.45 0.67 -9.59
C VAL A 40 -8.04 0.85 -11.05
N ASP A 41 -8.31 2.02 -11.59
CA ASP A 41 -8.01 2.29 -13.00
C ASP A 41 -6.51 2.23 -13.28
N ALA A 42 -5.71 2.74 -12.36
CA ALA A 42 -4.25 2.74 -12.51
C ALA A 42 -3.62 1.48 -11.95
N LYS A 43 -4.40 0.64 -11.28
CA LYS A 43 -3.94 -0.59 -10.64
C LYS A 43 -2.77 -0.32 -9.71
N SER A 44 -2.92 0.74 -8.92
CA SER A 44 -1.87 1.17 -8.00
C SER A 44 -2.40 1.39 -6.61
N VAL A 45 -1.52 1.27 -5.63
CA VAL A 45 -1.82 1.49 -4.23
C VAL A 45 -0.85 2.53 -3.70
N SER A 46 -1.40 3.65 -3.25
CA SER A 46 -0.62 4.73 -2.66
C SER A 46 -0.67 4.58 -1.15
N VAL A 47 0.47 4.56 -0.51
CA VAL A 47 0.53 4.37 0.94
C VAL A 47 1.41 5.45 1.54
N GLU A 48 0.90 6.09 2.59
CA GLU A 48 1.71 6.97 3.44
C GLU A 48 1.96 6.25 4.75
N PHE A 49 3.20 6.17 5.15
CA PHE A 49 3.54 5.42 6.35
C PHE A 49 4.75 6.03 7.03
N ASP A 50 4.91 5.69 8.31
CA ASP A 50 6.05 6.13 9.09
C ASP A 50 7.11 5.04 9.02
N PRO A 51 8.24 5.28 8.34
CA PRO A 51 9.25 4.23 8.17
C PRO A 51 9.92 3.81 9.47
N ASP A 52 9.78 4.59 10.53
CA ASP A 52 10.29 4.21 11.83
C ASP A 52 9.39 3.20 12.52
N GLU A 53 8.13 3.15 12.16
CA GLU A 53 7.15 2.25 12.78
C GLU A 53 6.87 1.03 11.96
N ILE A 54 6.92 1.14 10.62
CA ILE A 54 6.61 0.02 9.77
C ILE A 54 7.51 0.07 8.53
N SER A 55 7.90 -1.08 8.03
CA SER A 55 8.73 -1.13 6.84
C SER A 55 7.88 -1.29 5.60
N LEU A 56 8.41 -0.84 4.47
CA LEU A 56 7.76 -1.03 3.19
C LEU A 56 7.55 -2.50 2.90
N THR A 57 8.50 -3.34 3.28
CA THR A 57 8.40 -4.78 3.06
C THR A 57 7.16 -5.34 3.76
N ALA A 58 6.90 -4.90 4.99
CA ALA A 58 5.73 -5.36 5.73
C ALA A 58 4.43 -4.99 4.99
N ILE A 59 4.39 -3.79 4.43
CA ILE A 59 3.22 -3.36 3.67
C ILE A 59 3.03 -4.22 2.42
N LYS A 60 4.11 -4.48 1.70
CA LYS A 60 4.04 -5.30 0.49
C LYS A 60 3.60 -6.72 0.82
N VAL A 61 4.13 -7.27 1.91
CA VAL A 61 3.74 -8.63 2.32
C VAL A 61 2.25 -8.69 2.64
N ALA A 62 1.73 -7.67 3.32
CA ALA A 62 0.31 -7.65 3.65
C ALA A 62 -0.55 -7.67 2.38
N ILE A 63 -0.15 -6.92 1.37
CA ILE A 63 -0.90 -6.90 0.11
C ILE A 63 -0.80 -8.24 -0.60
N VAL A 64 0.38 -8.82 -0.63
CA VAL A 64 0.58 -10.13 -1.27
C VAL A 64 -0.24 -11.20 -0.57
N GLU A 65 -0.33 -11.13 0.74
CA GLU A 65 -1.10 -12.12 1.52
C GLU A 65 -2.59 -12.02 1.26
N GLU A 66 -3.05 -10.86 0.80
CA GLU A 66 -4.45 -10.73 0.39
C GLU A 66 -4.70 -11.32 -1.00
N GLY A 67 -3.66 -11.81 -1.66
CA GLY A 67 -3.79 -12.41 -2.97
C GLY A 67 -3.47 -11.47 -4.12
N TYR A 68 -2.82 -10.34 -3.84
CA TYR A 68 -2.54 -9.32 -4.85
C TYR A 68 -1.04 -9.10 -4.96
N PRO A 69 -0.36 -9.77 -5.89
CA PRO A 69 1.10 -9.62 -6.03
C PRO A 69 1.47 -8.19 -6.39
N VAL A 70 2.54 -7.71 -5.77
CA VAL A 70 3.07 -6.38 -6.07
C VAL A 70 4.11 -6.53 -7.17
N ALA A 71 3.87 -5.90 -8.31
CA ALA A 71 4.75 -6.01 -9.46
C ALA A 71 5.86 -4.96 -9.47
N GLY A 72 5.65 -3.82 -8.80
CA GLY A 72 6.66 -2.77 -8.77
C GLY A 72 6.35 -1.77 -7.69
N GLU A 73 7.30 -0.90 -7.42
CA GLU A 73 7.13 0.12 -6.42
C GLU A 73 7.83 1.40 -6.85
N HIS A 74 7.28 2.52 -6.41
CA HIS A 74 7.86 3.82 -6.67
C HIS A 74 7.77 4.63 -5.37
N ILE A 75 8.93 4.98 -4.82
CA ILE A 75 8.98 5.70 -3.56
C ILE A 75 9.17 7.18 -3.85
N PHE A 76 8.25 7.98 -3.37
CA PHE A 76 8.35 9.43 -3.57
C PHE A 76 9.14 10.10 -2.46
N GLY A 77 9.35 9.42 -1.35
CA GLY A 77 10.07 9.99 -0.23
C GLY A 77 9.19 10.95 0.54
N ARG A 78 9.80 11.98 1.06
CA ARG A 78 9.11 12.97 1.89
C ARG A 78 8.94 14.27 1.16
#